data_fc73b2f22e3830ee48697bc468a15a30
#
_entry.id   fc73b2f22e3830ee48697bc468a15a30
#
_cell.length_a   1.000
_cell.length_b   1.000
_cell.length_c   1.000
_cell.angle_alpha   90.00
_cell.angle_beta   90.00
_cell.angle_gamma   90.00
#
_symmetry.space_group_name_H-M   'P 1'
#
loop_
_entity.id
_entity.type
_entity.pdbx_description
1 polymer ?
#
loop_
_entity_poly.entity_id
_entity_poly.type
_entity_poly.pdbx_seq_one_letter_code
_entity_poly.pdbx_strand_id
1 'polypeptide(L)'
;AWANHDWKTNTWKNKGGNQMICEQLYPGDEDYIAHFNYVLKAFKDHRYITVDGKPLFLIFDPYHFKDVRHFMELWRKMAKENGLKGIFFVAMCASTTTVKRNEDGTIRRVMPNLESSADIYNSFLELGFDGINPMGKGRAEMMYQGKYWRIARKAMQKAFPFMPALKYDYPKVMKHFFSPEDNWDNVFPTLFPQWDRTPRAGKHEGIYVNATPE
;
A
#
# COMPACT_ATOMS: atom_id res chain seq x y z
N ALA A 1 8.89 3.32 7.48
CA ALA A 1 7.79 2.45 7.03
C ALA A 1 7.89 1.09 7.71
N TRP A 2 6.77 0.52 8.11
CA TRP A 2 6.68 -0.84 8.62
C TRP A 2 6.00 -1.75 7.60
N ALA A 3 6.74 -2.75 7.09
CA ALA A 3 6.27 -3.74 6.11
C ALA A 3 5.56 -4.89 6.82
N ASN A 4 4.41 -4.61 7.39
CA ASN A 4 3.60 -5.49 8.23
C ASN A 4 2.77 -6.49 7.41
N HIS A 5 3.42 -7.35 6.64
CA HIS A 5 2.75 -8.39 5.83
C HIS A 5 3.54 -9.69 5.79
N ASP A 6 2.84 -10.78 5.53
CA ASP A 6 3.45 -12.11 5.37
C ASP A 6 4.43 -12.17 4.21
N TRP A 7 5.49 -12.93 4.39
CA TRP A 7 6.43 -13.27 3.34
C TRP A 7 6.27 -14.72 2.90
N LYS A 8 6.07 -14.91 1.59
CA LYS A 8 5.80 -16.23 0.99
C LYS A 8 6.71 -16.49 -0.21
N THR A 9 7.00 -17.77 -0.49
CA THR A 9 7.91 -18.18 -1.59
C THR A 9 7.41 -17.82 -2.98
N ASN A 10 6.11 -17.57 -3.17
CA ASN A 10 5.53 -17.15 -4.45
C ASN A 10 6.01 -15.75 -4.93
N THR A 11 6.73 -15.03 -4.08
CA THR A 11 7.29 -13.72 -4.41
C THR A 11 8.41 -13.77 -5.46
N TRP A 12 9.04 -14.93 -5.61
CA TRP A 12 10.13 -15.16 -6.56
C TRP A 12 9.72 -16.34 -7.43
N LYS A 13 9.64 -16.27 -8.72
CA LYS A 13 9.39 -17.31 -9.74
C LYS A 13 9.43 -18.80 -9.30
N ASN A 14 9.26 -19.08 -8.03
CA ASN A 14 9.36 -20.42 -7.49
C ASN A 14 8.16 -21.26 -7.90
N LYS A 15 8.42 -22.29 -8.68
CA LYS A 15 7.46 -23.33 -9.02
C LYS A 15 7.02 -24.17 -7.79
N GLY A 16 7.59 -23.90 -6.62
CA GLY A 16 7.51 -24.72 -5.41
C GLY A 16 6.34 -24.43 -4.45
N GLY A 17 5.33 -23.64 -4.86
CA GLY A 17 4.16 -23.43 -4.01
C GLY A 17 4.21 -22.13 -3.19
N ASN A 18 3.15 -21.90 -2.43
CA ASN A 18 2.93 -20.72 -1.60
C ASN A 18 3.31 -21.01 -0.13
N GLN A 19 4.58 -21.33 0.10
CA GLN A 19 5.07 -21.64 1.46
C GLN A 19 5.30 -20.34 2.22
N MET A 20 4.92 -20.32 3.50
CA MET A 20 5.21 -19.23 4.42
C MET A 20 6.70 -19.21 4.72
N ILE A 21 7.34 -18.05 4.54
CA ILE A 21 8.74 -17.78 4.91
C ILE A 21 8.76 -17.11 6.28
N CYS A 22 7.93 -16.07 6.45
CA CYS A 22 7.77 -15.33 7.69
C CYS A 22 6.32 -14.85 7.79
N GLU A 23 5.65 -15.21 8.87
CA GLU A 23 4.30 -14.79 9.17
C GLU A 23 4.33 -13.48 9.95
N GLN A 24 3.48 -12.53 9.57
CA GLN A 24 3.26 -11.32 10.35
C GLN A 24 2.23 -11.59 11.44
N LEU A 25 2.70 -11.65 12.67
CA LEU A 25 1.86 -11.79 13.85
C LEU A 25 1.61 -10.43 14.51
N TYR A 26 0.48 -10.32 15.19
CA TYR A 26 0.09 -9.16 16.01
C TYR A 26 -0.28 -9.70 17.40
N PRO A 27 0.73 -10.04 18.23
CA PRO A 27 0.48 -10.77 19.50
C PRO A 27 -0.05 -9.87 20.63
N GLY A 28 -0.20 -8.56 20.39
CA GLY A 28 -0.79 -7.62 21.35
C GLY A 28 0.22 -6.66 21.99
N ASP A 29 -0.16 -6.10 23.13
CA ASP A 29 0.50 -4.94 23.74
C ASP A 29 1.98 -5.14 24.05
N GLU A 30 2.38 -6.32 24.52
CA GLU A 30 3.79 -6.56 24.83
C GLU A 30 4.68 -6.39 23.61
N ASP A 31 4.25 -6.91 22.46
CA ASP A 31 4.97 -6.75 21.18
C ASP A 31 4.92 -5.31 20.69
N TYR A 32 3.75 -4.66 20.79
CA TYR A 32 3.60 -3.26 20.39
C TYR A 32 4.50 -2.33 21.20
N ILE A 33 4.63 -2.57 22.50
CA ILE A 33 5.51 -1.83 23.42
C ILE A 33 6.98 -2.09 23.05
N ALA A 34 7.35 -3.35 22.84
CA ALA A 34 8.71 -3.73 22.43
C ALA A 34 9.09 -3.06 21.10
N HIS A 35 8.20 -3.09 20.12
CA HIS A 35 8.41 -2.46 18.82
C HIS A 35 8.54 -0.93 18.94
N PHE A 36 7.68 -0.28 19.75
CA PHE A 36 7.80 1.15 20.01
C PHE A 36 9.16 1.51 20.61
N ASN A 37 9.59 0.78 21.65
CA ASN A 37 10.87 1.01 22.34
C ASN A 37 12.06 0.82 21.39
N TYR A 38 11.98 -0.13 20.47
CA TYR A 38 13.00 -0.35 19.44
C TYR A 38 13.14 0.86 18.50
N VAL A 39 12.02 1.44 18.05
CA VAL A 39 12.04 2.56 17.09
C VAL A 39 12.16 3.93 17.76
N LEU A 40 11.94 4.05 19.08
CA LEU A 40 11.97 5.30 19.82
C LEU A 40 13.27 6.07 19.66
N LYS A 41 14.41 5.37 19.60
CA LYS A 41 15.72 5.99 19.37
C LYS A 41 15.75 6.71 18.02
N ALA A 42 15.16 6.12 16.99
CA ALA A 42 15.06 6.75 15.68
C ALA A 42 14.11 7.94 15.70
N PHE A 43 12.97 7.85 16.39
CA PHE A 43 12.02 8.96 16.53
C PHE A 43 12.61 10.20 17.21
N LYS A 44 13.57 10.01 18.10
CA LYS A 44 14.30 11.10 18.79
C LYS A 44 15.47 11.68 18.00
N ASP A 45 15.83 11.08 16.88
CA ASP A 45 16.92 11.60 16.03
C ASP A 45 16.42 12.83 15.26
N HIS A 46 17.19 13.93 15.29
CA HIS A 46 16.86 15.18 14.61
C HIS A 46 16.70 15.08 13.09
N ARG A 47 17.23 14.02 12.49
CA ARG A 47 17.12 13.72 11.05
C ARG A 47 15.82 12.99 10.70
N TYR A 48 15.07 12.53 11.71
CA TYR A 48 13.84 11.77 11.44
C TYR A 48 12.76 12.69 10.89
N ILE A 49 12.04 12.20 9.87
CA ILE A 49 10.96 12.97 9.24
C ILE A 49 9.81 13.16 10.23
N THR A 50 9.40 14.42 10.40
CA THR A 50 8.29 14.79 11.27
C THR A 50 7.25 15.62 10.53
N VAL A 51 5.99 15.50 10.95
CA VAL A 51 4.89 16.38 10.55
C VAL A 51 4.35 17.04 11.83
N ASP A 52 4.33 18.36 11.89
CA ASP A 52 3.96 19.15 13.08
C ASP A 52 4.74 18.76 14.33
N GLY A 53 5.98 18.31 14.16
CA GLY A 53 6.85 17.81 15.22
C GLY A 53 6.48 16.43 15.77
N LYS A 54 5.63 15.68 15.07
CA LYS A 54 5.32 14.26 15.33
C LYS A 54 6.10 13.39 14.37
N PRO A 55 6.89 12.39 14.82
CA PRO A 55 7.52 11.42 13.93
C PRO A 55 6.52 10.75 13.00
N LEU A 56 6.85 10.68 11.69
CA LEU A 56 6.01 10.02 10.68
C LEU A 56 6.23 8.52 10.72
N PHE A 57 5.16 7.74 10.87
CA PHE A 57 5.22 6.29 10.81
C PHE A 57 4.22 5.73 9.79
N LEU A 58 4.74 5.10 8.73
CA LEU A 58 3.93 4.55 7.65
C LEU A 58 3.68 3.06 7.90
N ILE A 59 2.41 2.65 7.85
CA ILE A 59 1.97 1.26 7.93
C ILE A 59 1.64 0.78 6.52
N PHE A 60 2.35 -0.26 6.06
CA PHE A 60 2.28 -0.77 4.68
C PHE A 60 0.98 -1.52 4.39
N ASP A 61 0.52 -2.37 5.31
CA ASP A 61 -0.74 -3.11 5.18
C ASP A 61 -1.70 -2.80 6.34
N PRO A 62 -2.37 -1.66 6.29
CA PRO A 62 -3.36 -1.31 7.31
C PRO A 62 -4.65 -2.13 7.22
N TYR A 63 -4.91 -2.81 6.09
CA TYR A 63 -6.14 -3.58 5.89
C TYR A 63 -6.18 -4.84 6.76
N HIS A 64 -5.08 -5.58 6.81
CA HIS A 64 -4.99 -6.85 7.54
C HIS A 64 -4.62 -6.69 9.00
N PHE A 65 -4.29 -5.50 9.45
CA PHE A 65 -4.00 -5.20 10.86
C PHE A 65 -5.31 -4.92 11.62
N LYS A 66 -5.93 -5.93 12.20
CA LYS A 66 -7.24 -5.81 12.87
C LYS A 66 -7.24 -4.82 14.02
N ASP A 67 -6.17 -4.79 14.79
CA ASP A 67 -6.01 -4.02 16.03
C ASP A 67 -5.29 -2.67 15.80
N VAL A 68 -5.29 -2.19 14.58
CA VAL A 68 -4.52 -1.00 14.17
C VAL A 68 -4.90 0.27 14.97
N ARG A 69 -6.17 0.44 15.31
CA ARG A 69 -6.64 1.59 16.10
C ARG A 69 -6.00 1.57 17.48
N HIS A 70 -6.10 0.46 18.20
CA HIS A 70 -5.52 0.29 19.52
C HIS A 70 -3.99 0.47 19.49
N PHE A 71 -3.31 -0.14 18.50
CA PHE A 71 -1.88 0.05 18.28
C PHE A 71 -1.50 1.53 18.16
N MET A 72 -2.23 2.30 17.34
CA MET A 72 -1.95 3.73 17.15
C MET A 72 -2.21 4.55 18.41
N GLU A 73 -3.29 4.25 19.15
CA GLU A 73 -3.62 4.90 20.42
C GLU A 73 -2.54 4.65 21.47
N LEU A 74 -2.12 3.39 21.64
CA LEU A 74 -1.04 2.99 22.54
C LEU A 74 0.27 3.73 22.21
N TRP A 75 0.66 3.73 20.93
CA TRP A 75 1.89 4.39 20.52
C TRP A 75 1.85 5.91 20.65
N ARG A 76 0.71 6.54 20.41
CA ARG A 76 0.53 7.99 20.68
C ARG A 76 0.66 8.33 22.17
N LYS A 77 0.13 7.48 23.05
CA LYS A 77 0.29 7.61 24.50
C LYS A 77 1.76 7.47 24.88
N MET A 78 2.41 6.40 24.48
CA MET A 78 3.84 6.15 24.77
C MET A 78 4.75 7.25 24.21
N ALA A 79 4.45 7.79 23.04
CA ALA A 79 5.19 8.90 22.46
C ALA A 79 5.16 10.14 23.37
N LYS A 80 3.98 10.51 23.89
CA LYS A 80 3.81 11.64 24.83
C LYS A 80 4.57 11.40 26.14
N GLU A 81 4.50 10.19 26.69
CA GLU A 81 5.21 9.79 27.90
C GLU A 81 6.75 9.85 27.71
N ASN A 82 7.23 9.74 26.47
CA ASN A 82 8.64 9.84 26.12
C ASN A 82 9.08 11.22 25.59
N GLY A 83 8.25 12.27 25.76
CA GLY A 83 8.56 13.65 25.42
C GLY A 83 8.36 14.01 23.94
N LEU A 84 7.69 13.16 23.15
CA LEU A 84 7.30 13.44 21.77
C LEU A 84 5.89 14.06 21.73
N LYS A 85 5.55 14.83 20.68
CA LYS A 85 4.21 15.40 20.50
C LYS A 85 3.13 14.36 20.13
N GLY A 86 3.49 13.13 19.91
CA GLY A 86 2.68 12.04 19.41
C GLY A 86 3.35 11.36 18.22
N ILE A 87 2.62 10.55 17.45
CA ILE A 87 3.06 9.94 16.20
C ILE A 87 2.11 10.36 15.09
N PHE A 88 2.66 10.70 13.91
CA PHE A 88 1.89 10.94 12.69
C PHE A 88 1.82 9.64 11.89
N PHE A 89 0.68 8.96 11.94
CA PHE A 89 0.48 7.68 11.26
C PHE A 89 -0.03 7.88 9.82
N VAL A 90 0.64 7.22 8.87
CA VAL A 90 0.27 7.22 7.46
C VAL A 90 -0.14 5.82 7.02
N ALA A 91 -1.34 5.69 6.45
CA ALA A 91 -1.81 4.46 5.84
C ALA A 91 -1.31 4.36 4.40
N MET A 92 -0.54 3.31 4.07
CA MET A 92 -0.29 3.00 2.66
C MET A 92 -1.46 2.22 2.09
N CYS A 93 -1.99 2.64 0.96
CA CYS A 93 -3.14 1.99 0.33
C CYS A 93 -3.06 1.98 -1.19
N ALA A 94 -3.78 1.07 -1.83
CA ALA A 94 -4.08 1.20 -3.25
C ALA A 94 -5.14 2.28 -3.43
N SER A 95 -5.01 3.16 -4.43
CA SER A 95 -6.03 4.16 -4.77
C SER A 95 -7.36 3.53 -5.22
N THR A 96 -7.33 2.25 -5.54
CA THR A 96 -8.52 1.44 -5.77
C THR A 96 -8.45 0.23 -4.88
N THR A 97 -9.31 0.14 -3.87
CA THR A 97 -9.40 -1.11 -3.10
C THR A 97 -10.45 -2.03 -3.67
N THR A 98 -10.16 -3.32 -3.57
CA THR A 98 -11.14 -4.38 -3.80
C THR A 98 -11.62 -5.01 -2.50
N VAL A 99 -11.30 -4.38 -1.38
CA VAL A 99 -11.65 -4.86 -0.03
C VAL A 99 -12.20 -3.72 0.83
N LYS A 100 -13.19 -4.03 1.63
CA LYS A 100 -13.68 -3.16 2.72
C LYS A 100 -13.62 -3.93 4.03
N ARG A 101 -13.34 -3.23 5.11
CA ARG A 101 -13.45 -3.75 6.47
C ARG A 101 -14.88 -3.57 6.96
N ASN A 102 -15.47 -4.60 7.53
CA ASN A 102 -16.75 -4.55 8.22
C ASN A 102 -16.56 -4.04 9.67
N GLU A 103 -17.65 -3.73 10.35
CA GLU A 103 -17.64 -3.28 11.76
C GLU A 103 -17.04 -4.32 12.72
N ASP A 104 -17.23 -5.62 12.43
CA ASP A 104 -16.65 -6.74 13.18
C ASP A 104 -15.15 -6.97 12.88
N GLY A 105 -14.52 -6.11 12.08
CA GLY A 105 -13.12 -6.21 11.68
C GLY A 105 -12.83 -7.20 10.54
N THR A 106 -13.83 -7.93 10.06
CA THR A 106 -13.66 -8.82 8.90
C THR A 106 -13.49 -8.03 7.60
N ILE A 107 -12.89 -8.65 6.59
CA ILE A 107 -12.60 -8.02 5.31
C ILE A 107 -13.44 -8.69 4.23
N ARG A 108 -14.18 -7.89 3.47
CA ARG A 108 -14.94 -8.35 2.29
C ARG A 108 -14.43 -7.76 1.00
N ARG A 109 -14.53 -8.50 -0.09
CA ARG A 109 -14.25 -7.97 -1.42
C ARG A 109 -15.38 -7.06 -1.90
N VAL A 110 -15.00 -5.96 -2.55
CA VAL A 110 -15.91 -5.00 -3.17
C VAL A 110 -15.45 -4.68 -4.59
N MET A 111 -16.34 -4.14 -5.40
CA MET A 111 -15.97 -3.62 -6.72
C MET A 111 -15.15 -2.34 -6.54
N PRO A 112 -14.02 -2.19 -7.26
CA PRO A 112 -13.23 -0.97 -7.18
C PRO A 112 -13.98 0.20 -7.82
N ASN A 113 -14.00 1.34 -7.15
CA ASN A 113 -14.33 2.61 -7.77
C ASN A 113 -13.05 3.16 -8.43
N LEU A 114 -13.10 3.38 -9.73
CA LEU A 114 -11.96 3.90 -10.49
C LEU A 114 -11.97 5.43 -10.62
N GLU A 115 -13.11 6.05 -10.37
CA GLU A 115 -13.29 7.49 -10.54
C GLU A 115 -12.95 8.27 -9.28
N SER A 116 -13.18 7.67 -8.09
CA SER A 116 -12.92 8.30 -6.80
C SER A 116 -12.27 7.34 -5.82
N SER A 117 -11.35 7.85 -5.02
CA SER A 117 -10.71 7.16 -3.90
C SER A 117 -11.24 7.60 -2.53
N ALA A 118 -12.25 8.50 -2.50
CA ALA A 118 -12.76 9.12 -1.28
C ALA A 118 -13.18 8.11 -0.21
N ASP A 119 -13.98 7.10 -0.59
CA ASP A 119 -14.44 6.05 0.35
C ASP A 119 -13.27 5.32 1.02
N ILE A 120 -12.20 5.07 0.26
CA ILE A 120 -11.02 4.36 0.77
C ILE A 120 -10.27 5.24 1.75
N TYR A 121 -10.00 6.50 1.35
CA TYR A 121 -9.22 7.43 2.17
C TYR A 121 -9.96 7.75 3.46
N ASN A 122 -11.26 8.05 3.38
CA ASN A 122 -12.08 8.29 4.56
C ASN A 122 -12.09 7.09 5.51
N SER A 123 -12.15 5.86 5.00
CA SER A 123 -12.14 4.67 5.85
C SER A 123 -10.86 4.53 6.69
N PHE A 124 -9.70 5.00 6.20
CA PHE A 124 -8.48 5.03 6.98
C PHE A 124 -8.42 6.21 7.96
N LEU A 125 -8.90 7.38 7.56
CA LEU A 125 -8.99 8.53 8.45
C LEU A 125 -9.93 8.24 9.65
N GLU A 126 -11.05 7.58 9.41
CA GLU A 126 -11.98 7.10 10.44
C GLU A 126 -11.36 6.07 11.39
N LEU A 127 -10.40 5.26 10.92
CA LEU A 127 -9.61 4.38 11.77
C LEU A 127 -8.61 5.12 12.65
N GLY A 128 -8.35 6.41 12.40
CA GLY A 128 -7.46 7.25 13.19
C GLY A 128 -6.09 7.49 12.57
N PHE A 129 -5.88 7.18 11.29
CA PHE A 129 -4.69 7.62 10.58
C PHE A 129 -4.71 9.13 10.37
N ASP A 130 -3.52 9.75 10.42
CA ASP A 130 -3.36 11.18 10.20
C ASP A 130 -3.20 11.51 8.71
N GLY A 131 -2.72 10.55 7.92
CA GLY A 131 -2.48 10.73 6.49
C GLY A 131 -2.56 9.45 5.68
N ILE A 132 -2.62 9.62 4.37
CA ILE A 132 -2.77 8.55 3.36
C ILE A 132 -1.59 8.61 2.39
N ASN A 133 -0.98 7.46 2.09
CA ASN A 133 -0.01 7.31 1.02
C ASN A 133 -0.58 6.38 -0.06
N PRO A 134 -1.24 6.93 -1.10
CA PRO A 134 -1.85 6.13 -2.15
C PRO A 134 -0.82 5.60 -3.15
N MET A 135 -1.05 4.38 -3.63
CA MET A 135 -0.35 3.80 -4.76
C MET A 135 -1.29 3.71 -5.97
N GLY A 136 -1.23 4.68 -6.87
CA GLY A 136 -2.12 4.82 -8.03
C GLY A 136 -1.92 3.79 -9.15
N LYS A 137 -0.84 2.99 -9.11
CA LYS A 137 -0.46 2.04 -10.18
C LYS A 137 -1.62 1.12 -10.59
N GLY A 138 -2.28 0.47 -9.64
CA GLY A 138 -3.36 -0.47 -9.92
C GLY A 138 -4.55 0.20 -10.61
N ARG A 139 -4.92 1.40 -10.17
CA ARG A 139 -5.96 2.23 -10.77
C ARG A 139 -5.60 2.59 -12.20
N ALA A 140 -4.42 3.16 -12.40
CA ALA A 140 -3.94 3.61 -13.70
C ALA A 140 -3.92 2.47 -14.74
N GLU A 141 -3.41 1.29 -14.36
CA GLU A 141 -3.42 0.12 -15.22
C GLU A 141 -4.84 -0.36 -15.56
N MET A 142 -5.77 -0.32 -14.59
CA MET A 142 -7.16 -0.71 -14.82
C MET A 142 -7.88 0.24 -15.78
N MET A 143 -7.67 1.54 -15.62
CA MET A 143 -8.28 2.55 -16.49
C MET A 143 -7.68 2.52 -17.89
N TYR A 144 -6.35 2.38 -18.01
CA TYR A 144 -5.66 2.31 -19.30
C TYR A 144 -6.07 1.09 -20.13
N GLN A 145 -6.16 -0.08 -19.51
CA GLN A 145 -6.50 -1.32 -20.24
C GLN A 145 -8.00 -1.47 -20.53
N GLY A 146 -8.84 -0.96 -19.62
CA GLY A 146 -10.27 -1.28 -19.61
C GLY A 146 -10.57 -2.70 -19.11
N LYS A 147 -11.77 -2.87 -18.54
CA LYS A 147 -12.20 -4.11 -17.87
C LYS A 147 -12.19 -5.33 -18.79
N TYR A 148 -12.78 -5.19 -19.97
CA TYR A 148 -12.97 -6.31 -20.90
C TYR A 148 -11.65 -6.80 -21.50
N TRP A 149 -10.75 -5.88 -21.87
CA TRP A 149 -9.44 -6.23 -22.39
C TRP A 149 -8.59 -6.98 -21.37
N ARG A 150 -8.63 -6.60 -20.10
CA ARG A 150 -7.94 -7.33 -19.03
C ARG A 150 -8.41 -8.76 -18.88
N ILE A 151 -9.73 -9.01 -18.97
CA ILE A 151 -10.32 -10.37 -18.90
C ILE A 151 -9.86 -11.19 -20.13
N ALA A 152 -10.03 -10.62 -21.33
CA ALA A 152 -9.64 -11.27 -22.57
C ALA A 152 -8.14 -11.63 -22.57
N ARG A 153 -7.28 -10.68 -22.14
CA ARG A 153 -5.84 -10.93 -22.09
C ARG A 153 -5.46 -12.00 -21.07
N LYS A 154 -6.08 -12.05 -19.90
CA LYS A 154 -5.83 -13.15 -18.94
C LYS A 154 -6.19 -14.51 -19.53
N ALA A 155 -7.32 -14.59 -20.22
CA ALA A 155 -7.72 -15.81 -20.91
C ALA A 155 -6.73 -16.21 -22.04
N MET A 156 -6.30 -15.24 -22.85
CA MET A 156 -5.29 -15.45 -23.88
C MET A 156 -3.93 -15.87 -23.30
N GLN A 157 -3.47 -15.27 -22.22
CA GLN A 157 -2.20 -15.67 -21.58
C GLN A 157 -2.25 -17.10 -21.03
N LYS A 158 -3.42 -17.55 -20.59
CA LYS A 158 -3.62 -18.95 -20.17
C LYS A 158 -3.59 -19.91 -21.36
N ALA A 159 -4.23 -19.53 -22.46
CA ALA A 159 -4.26 -20.33 -23.69
C ALA A 159 -2.94 -20.33 -24.46
N PHE A 160 -2.23 -19.20 -24.46
CA PHE A 160 -0.99 -18.97 -25.20
C PHE A 160 0.17 -18.58 -24.27
N PRO A 161 0.84 -19.56 -23.64
CA PRO A 161 1.92 -19.29 -22.67
C PRO A 161 3.13 -18.53 -23.22
N PHE A 162 3.28 -18.44 -24.55
CA PHE A 162 4.37 -17.71 -25.21
C PHE A 162 4.10 -16.21 -25.40
N MET A 163 2.90 -15.73 -25.06
CA MET A 163 2.59 -14.30 -25.17
C MET A 163 3.60 -13.44 -24.38
N PRO A 164 4.07 -12.31 -24.98
CA PRO A 164 4.99 -11.42 -24.31
C PRO A 164 4.35 -10.70 -23.11
N ALA A 165 5.20 -10.13 -22.24
CA ALA A 165 4.75 -9.25 -21.19
C ALA A 165 3.97 -8.04 -21.76
N LEU A 166 3.00 -7.55 -21.00
CA LEU A 166 2.25 -6.37 -21.41
C LEU A 166 3.14 -5.14 -21.32
N LYS A 167 3.14 -4.32 -22.36
CA LYS A 167 3.79 -3.02 -22.36
C LYS A 167 2.76 -1.93 -22.06
N TYR A 168 3.05 -1.11 -21.08
CA TYR A 168 2.30 0.06 -20.72
C TYR A 168 3.00 1.32 -21.23
N ASP A 169 2.32 2.11 -22.01
CA ASP A 169 2.82 3.41 -22.46
C ASP A 169 2.75 4.38 -21.25
N TYR A 170 3.93 4.72 -20.69
CA TYR A 170 4.02 5.49 -19.44
C TYR A 170 3.23 6.79 -19.47
N PRO A 171 3.40 7.70 -20.47
CA PRO A 171 2.65 8.95 -20.51
C PRO A 171 1.13 8.77 -20.53
N LYS A 172 0.65 7.70 -21.19
CA LYS A 172 -0.79 7.43 -21.26
C LYS A 172 -1.34 6.89 -19.95
N VAL A 173 -0.59 5.99 -19.31
CA VAL A 173 -1.00 5.41 -18.01
C VAL A 173 -0.98 6.48 -16.92
N MET A 174 0.02 7.37 -16.92
CA MET A 174 0.14 8.43 -15.90
C MET A 174 -1.02 9.41 -15.89
N LYS A 175 -1.76 9.57 -17.00
CA LYS A 175 -3.01 10.35 -17.03
C LYS A 175 -4.08 9.85 -16.06
N HIS A 176 -3.97 8.58 -15.65
CA HIS A 176 -4.91 7.92 -14.75
C HIS A 176 -4.31 7.60 -13.38
N PHE A 177 -3.07 8.06 -13.12
CA PHE A 177 -2.35 7.66 -11.91
C PHE A 177 -2.91 8.30 -10.65
N PHE A 178 -3.25 9.57 -10.72
CA PHE A 178 -3.79 10.34 -9.60
C PHE A 178 -5.31 10.36 -9.63
N SER A 179 -5.92 10.29 -8.44
CA SER A 179 -7.33 10.55 -8.22
C SER A 179 -7.55 12.01 -7.79
N PRO A 180 -8.77 12.56 -7.90
CA PRO A 180 -9.05 13.91 -7.42
C PRO A 180 -8.69 14.13 -5.97
N GLU A 181 -8.86 13.10 -5.14
CA GLU A 181 -8.59 13.11 -3.69
C GLU A 181 -7.10 13.14 -3.35
N ASP A 182 -6.22 12.86 -4.31
CA ASP A 182 -4.77 12.95 -4.10
C ASP A 182 -4.28 14.40 -3.86
N ASN A 183 -5.17 15.39 -4.06
CA ASN A 183 -4.93 16.80 -3.72
C ASN A 183 -5.37 17.17 -2.28
N TRP A 184 -5.86 16.24 -1.47
CA TRP A 184 -6.20 16.54 -0.08
C TRP A 184 -4.92 16.79 0.73
N ASP A 185 -4.99 17.70 1.71
CA ASP A 185 -3.84 18.13 2.51
C ASP A 185 -3.15 17.00 3.30
N ASN A 186 -3.90 15.94 3.61
CA ASN A 186 -3.44 14.77 4.34
C ASN A 186 -3.13 13.57 3.44
N VAL A 187 -3.03 13.77 2.12
CA VAL A 187 -2.67 12.75 1.15
C VAL A 187 -1.26 13.01 0.60
N PHE A 188 -0.41 11.99 0.67
CA PHE A 188 0.98 12.02 0.23
C PHE A 188 1.17 11.07 -0.96
N PRO A 189 0.92 11.52 -2.20
CA PRO A 189 0.96 10.66 -3.37
C PRO A 189 2.32 10.04 -3.62
N THR A 190 2.33 8.79 -4.08
CA THR A 190 3.56 8.10 -4.48
C THR A 190 4.01 8.59 -5.86
N LEU A 191 5.29 8.91 -6.02
CA LEU A 191 5.91 9.11 -7.32
C LEU A 191 6.26 7.75 -7.95
N PHE A 192 5.99 7.64 -9.25
CA PHE A 192 6.17 6.40 -9.98
C PHE A 192 6.92 6.66 -11.29
N PRO A 193 8.27 6.75 -11.27
CA PRO A 193 9.05 7.15 -12.45
C PRO A 193 9.13 6.06 -13.52
N GLN A 194 9.26 4.80 -13.14
CA GLN A 194 9.33 3.65 -14.04
C GLN A 194 9.19 2.35 -13.25
N TRP A 195 8.75 1.28 -13.93
CA TRP A 195 8.64 -0.02 -13.30
C TRP A 195 8.80 -1.16 -14.30
N ASP A 196 9.70 -2.08 -14.01
CA ASP A 196 9.79 -3.39 -14.65
C ASP A 196 9.87 -4.48 -13.57
N ARG A 197 8.82 -5.25 -13.44
CA ARG A 197 8.74 -6.35 -12.50
C ARG A 197 8.95 -7.72 -13.13
N THR A 198 9.20 -7.77 -14.43
CA THR A 198 9.34 -9.03 -15.17
C THR A 198 10.49 -9.91 -14.69
N PRO A 199 11.63 -9.40 -14.21
CA PRO A 199 12.67 -10.23 -13.61
C PRO A 199 12.20 -11.06 -12.42
N ARG A 200 11.26 -10.50 -11.63
CA ARG A 200 10.70 -11.14 -10.43
C ARG A 200 9.43 -11.96 -10.73
N ALA A 201 8.50 -11.39 -11.46
CA ALA A 201 7.14 -11.94 -11.65
C ALA A 201 6.92 -12.58 -13.03
N GLY A 202 7.93 -12.52 -13.93
CA GLY A 202 7.82 -13.03 -15.30
C GLY A 202 6.86 -12.20 -16.14
N LYS A 203 6.43 -12.76 -17.25
CA LYS A 203 5.58 -12.10 -18.25
C LYS A 203 4.13 -11.81 -17.82
N HIS A 204 3.73 -12.23 -16.64
CA HIS A 204 2.41 -11.93 -16.11
C HIS A 204 2.29 -10.48 -15.61
N GLU A 205 3.41 -9.83 -15.37
CA GLU A 205 3.49 -8.42 -15.01
C GLU A 205 3.73 -7.55 -16.26
N GLY A 206 3.42 -6.26 -16.13
CA GLY A 206 3.64 -5.29 -17.20
C GLY A 206 4.99 -4.59 -17.10
N ILE A 207 5.44 -4.09 -18.23
CA ILE A 207 6.63 -3.25 -18.35
C ILE A 207 6.17 -1.85 -18.75
N TYR A 208 6.65 -0.83 -18.07
CA TYR A 208 6.43 0.54 -18.50
C TYR A 208 7.49 0.97 -19.49
N VAL A 209 7.05 1.51 -20.62
CA VAL A 209 7.90 2.00 -21.72
C VAL A 209 7.64 3.49 -21.95
N ASN A 210 8.57 4.16 -22.62
CA ASN A 210 8.50 5.60 -22.92
C ASN A 210 8.48 6.48 -21.65
N ALA A 211 9.10 6.02 -20.56
CA ALA A 211 9.34 6.83 -19.38
C ALA A 211 10.60 7.69 -19.59
N THR A 212 10.49 8.71 -20.41
CA THR A 212 11.56 9.67 -20.70
C THR A 212 11.39 10.93 -19.86
N PRO A 213 12.46 11.67 -19.56
CA PRO A 213 12.41 12.93 -18.82
C PRO A 213 11.72 14.10 -19.57
N GLU A 214 11.42 13.91 -20.84
CA GLU A 214 10.82 14.91 -21.75
C GLU A 214 9.32 15.02 -21.63
#